data_9fe4fedcc4760d2be6520d0f710c4ee4
#
_entry.id   9fe4fedcc4760d2be6520d0f710c4ee4
#
_cell.length_a   1.000
_cell.length_b   1.000
_cell.length_c   1.000
_cell.angle_alpha   90.00
_cell.angle_beta   90.00
_cell.angle_gamma   90.00
#
_symmetry.space_group_name_H-M   'P 1'
#
loop_
_entity.id
_entity.type
_entity.pdbx_description
1 polymer ?
#
loop_
_entity_poly.entity_id
_entity_poly.type
_entity_poly.pdbx_seq_one_letter_code
_entity_poly.pdbx_strand_id
1 'polypeptide(L)'
;MAAGVLYTYPENFRAYKALIAAQYSGTDLKVAPNFVFGETNKSDAFLKKFPAGKVPAYESADGKTLLTESNAIAYYVANAALRGTDVASQAAIFQWASWADGELLPASCAWVFPYLGIMQFHKQNVERAKSDLLGALAVLDKHLLTRTFLVTERVTLADIIVFATLIHAFQTVLEPSLRSSLVNVQRWFLTLANQPQVLAVVGPIKLCAAAPVYDAKKYQELTQGQKEGGKKEKKPAQEKKQAPAKKEEPKQAEEEEEKPRESKNPFDAMPKGTFNFDDFKRCYSNEDEAKSIPYFWEKFDPENYSIWFCEYKYPEELAKVFMSCNLISGMYQRLDQMRKGAFASMCLFGADNDSSISGVWVWRGQDLAFPLSPDWQIDYESYDWKKLDPSSPETKKMVQEYFSWSGKDSKGRPFNQGKIFK
;
A
#
# COMPACT_ATOMS: atom_id res chain seq x y z
N MET A 1 -5.74 -9.38 37.73
CA MET A 1 -5.37 -9.06 36.35
C MET A 1 -5.83 -7.65 36.02
N ALA A 2 -5.10 -6.95 35.17
CA ALA A 2 -5.29 -5.51 34.97
C ALA A 2 -6.62 -5.21 34.26
N ALA A 3 -7.57 -4.66 35.00
CA ALA A 3 -8.75 -4.04 34.42
C ALA A 3 -8.34 -2.74 33.72
N GLY A 4 -9.02 -2.39 32.62
CA GLY A 4 -8.69 -1.18 31.88
C GLY A 4 -9.69 -0.86 30.80
N VAL A 5 -9.42 0.24 30.10
CA VAL A 5 -10.25 0.75 29.01
C VAL A 5 -9.50 0.67 27.69
N LEU A 6 -10.14 0.10 26.66
CA LEU A 6 -9.66 0.04 25.30
C LEU A 6 -10.39 1.09 24.45
N TYR A 7 -9.65 2.05 23.94
CA TYR A 7 -10.14 3.04 22.99
C TYR A 7 -10.07 2.47 21.58
N THR A 8 -11.22 2.27 20.94
CA THR A 8 -11.33 1.72 19.61
C THR A 8 -12.71 2.00 19.01
N TYR A 9 -12.82 1.85 17.70
CA TYR A 9 -14.10 1.86 16.98
C TYR A 9 -14.62 0.43 16.76
N PRO A 10 -15.94 0.24 16.51
CA PRO A 10 -16.51 -1.07 16.20
C PRO A 10 -15.81 -1.75 15.02
N GLU A 11 -15.76 -3.08 15.04
CA GLU A 11 -15.21 -3.94 13.96
C GLU A 11 -13.71 -3.71 13.66
N ASN A 12 -12.97 -3.06 14.54
CA ASN A 12 -11.53 -2.92 14.39
C ASN A 12 -10.83 -4.25 14.68
N PHE A 13 -10.42 -4.95 13.62
CA PHE A 13 -9.73 -6.23 13.73
C PHE A 13 -8.43 -6.17 14.55
N ARG A 14 -7.78 -5.00 14.62
CA ARG A 14 -6.61 -4.80 15.48
C ARG A 14 -6.99 -4.82 16.96
N ALA A 15 -8.15 -4.28 17.32
CA ALA A 15 -8.66 -4.31 18.69
C ALA A 15 -9.11 -5.73 19.08
N TYR A 16 -9.56 -6.54 18.16
CA TYR A 16 -9.94 -7.93 18.42
C TYR A 16 -8.81 -8.74 19.04
N LYS A 17 -7.55 -8.48 18.70
CA LYS A 17 -6.39 -9.14 19.30
C LYS A 17 -6.42 -9.03 20.83
N ALA A 18 -6.60 -7.81 21.35
CA ALA A 18 -6.65 -7.55 22.80
C ALA A 18 -7.94 -8.06 23.43
N LEU A 19 -9.09 -7.85 22.78
CA LEU A 19 -10.39 -8.27 23.30
C LEU A 19 -10.49 -9.80 23.42
N ILE A 20 -10.04 -10.55 22.41
CA ILE A 20 -10.01 -12.02 22.43
C ILE A 20 -9.02 -12.51 23.50
N ALA A 21 -7.84 -11.91 23.59
CA ALA A 21 -6.86 -12.25 24.63
C ALA A 21 -7.42 -12.02 26.04
N ALA A 22 -8.18 -10.93 26.24
CA ALA A 22 -8.85 -10.64 27.49
C ALA A 22 -9.92 -11.68 27.85
N GLN A 23 -10.70 -12.16 26.86
CA GLN A 23 -11.70 -13.23 27.07
C GLN A 23 -11.04 -14.53 27.54
N TYR A 24 -9.96 -14.97 26.88
CA TYR A 24 -9.20 -16.16 27.28
C TYR A 24 -8.55 -16.02 28.66
N SER A 25 -8.22 -14.79 29.05
CA SER A 25 -7.49 -14.49 30.29
C SER A 25 -8.41 -14.19 31.48
N GLY A 26 -9.69 -13.97 31.25
CA GLY A 26 -10.62 -13.45 32.26
C GLY A 26 -10.27 -12.03 32.70
N THR A 27 -9.63 -11.24 31.85
CA THR A 27 -9.27 -9.83 32.12
C THR A 27 -10.48 -8.94 31.85
N ASP A 28 -10.84 -8.07 32.82
CA ASP A 28 -11.91 -7.08 32.65
C ASP A 28 -11.44 -5.92 31.76
N LEU A 29 -11.52 -6.09 30.45
CA LEU A 29 -11.17 -5.09 29.45
C LEU A 29 -12.44 -4.48 28.86
N LYS A 30 -12.70 -3.21 29.17
CA LYS A 30 -13.88 -2.48 28.71
C LYS A 30 -13.54 -1.64 27.47
N VAL A 31 -14.42 -1.64 26.48
CA VAL A 31 -14.33 -0.70 25.36
C VAL A 31 -14.81 0.66 25.83
N ALA A 32 -14.11 1.73 25.47
CA ALA A 32 -14.48 3.09 25.84
C ALA A 32 -15.88 3.43 25.28
N PRO A 33 -16.85 3.80 26.11
CA PRO A 33 -18.15 4.23 25.66
C PRO A 33 -18.01 5.55 24.88
N ASN A 34 -18.87 5.75 23.88
CA ASN A 34 -18.94 6.98 23.10
C ASN A 34 -17.63 7.37 22.36
N PHE A 35 -16.77 6.39 22.02
CA PHE A 35 -15.59 6.64 21.21
C PHE A 35 -16.00 6.91 19.75
N VAL A 36 -15.65 8.10 19.24
CA VAL A 36 -15.87 8.50 17.83
C VAL A 36 -14.51 8.60 17.14
N PHE A 37 -14.30 7.71 16.15
CA PHE A 37 -13.06 7.74 15.37
C PHE A 37 -12.96 9.02 14.54
N GLY A 38 -11.80 9.67 14.58
CA GLY A 38 -11.60 10.95 13.89
C GLY A 38 -11.87 12.18 14.76
N GLU A 39 -12.61 12.03 15.87
CA GLU A 39 -12.89 13.08 16.84
C GLU A 39 -12.21 12.79 18.18
N THR A 40 -12.61 11.71 18.86
CA THR A 40 -12.06 11.37 20.19
C THR A 40 -10.54 11.20 20.15
N ASN A 41 -10.03 10.47 19.16
CA ASN A 41 -8.59 10.21 19.03
C ASN A 41 -7.77 11.40 18.51
N LYS A 42 -8.44 12.51 18.14
CA LYS A 42 -7.79 13.79 17.78
C LYS A 42 -7.96 14.86 18.84
N SER A 43 -8.69 14.59 19.92
CA SER A 43 -8.86 15.55 21.00
C SER A 43 -7.55 15.75 21.77
N ASP A 44 -7.33 16.95 22.32
CA ASP A 44 -6.15 17.29 23.12
C ASP A 44 -6.00 16.36 24.33
N ALA A 45 -7.12 15.98 24.94
CA ALA A 45 -7.14 15.06 26.08
C ALA A 45 -6.63 13.67 25.72
N PHE A 46 -6.99 13.17 24.54
CA PHE A 46 -6.52 11.88 24.03
C PHE A 46 -5.05 11.96 23.59
N LEU A 47 -4.68 12.99 22.82
CA LEU A 47 -3.33 13.18 22.30
C LEU A 47 -2.30 13.39 23.42
N LYS A 48 -2.71 13.97 24.55
CA LYS A 48 -1.85 14.06 25.74
C LYS A 48 -1.47 12.69 26.31
N LYS A 49 -2.36 11.70 26.21
CA LYS A 49 -2.12 10.31 26.66
C LYS A 49 -1.47 9.47 25.54
N PHE A 50 -1.90 9.64 24.30
CA PHE A 50 -1.53 8.85 23.13
C PHE A 50 -1.15 9.77 21.96
N PRO A 51 0.09 10.28 21.94
CA PRO A 51 0.51 11.35 21.00
C PRO A 51 0.33 11.00 19.51
N ALA A 52 0.40 9.70 19.16
CA ALA A 52 0.19 9.26 17.78
C ALA A 52 -1.27 9.36 17.30
N GLY A 53 -2.25 9.56 18.20
CA GLY A 53 -3.66 9.63 17.87
C GLY A 53 -4.24 8.38 17.20
N LYS A 54 -3.55 7.23 17.33
CA LYS A 54 -3.94 5.96 16.73
C LYS A 54 -4.69 5.07 17.71
N VAL A 55 -5.53 4.19 17.18
CA VAL A 55 -6.27 3.18 17.95
C VAL A 55 -6.11 1.81 17.31
N PRO A 56 -6.14 0.70 18.10
CA PRO A 56 -6.50 0.66 19.51
C PRO A 56 -5.45 1.29 20.42
N ALA A 57 -5.90 1.88 21.53
CA ALA A 57 -5.10 2.39 22.63
C ALA A 57 -5.68 1.92 23.96
N TYR A 58 -4.84 1.64 24.95
CA TYR A 58 -5.23 1.07 26.23
C TYR A 58 -4.80 1.96 27.39
N GLU A 59 -5.67 2.10 28.37
CA GLU A 59 -5.41 2.76 29.64
C GLU A 59 -5.80 1.83 30.79
N SER A 60 -4.89 1.58 31.74
CA SER A 60 -5.19 0.79 32.91
C SER A 60 -6.19 1.51 33.85
N ALA A 61 -6.89 0.76 34.70
CA ALA A 61 -7.90 1.31 35.60
C ALA A 61 -7.35 2.36 36.57
N ASP A 62 -6.07 2.28 36.91
CA ASP A 62 -5.36 3.26 37.77
C ASP A 62 -4.74 4.42 36.98
N GLY A 63 -4.89 4.43 35.65
CA GLY A 63 -4.37 5.45 34.73
C GLY A 63 -2.84 5.48 34.58
N LYS A 64 -2.11 4.54 35.19
CA LYS A 64 -0.64 4.55 35.21
C LYS A 64 -0.02 3.90 33.98
N THR A 65 -0.69 2.90 33.40
CA THR A 65 -0.22 2.19 32.23
C THR A 65 -1.00 2.65 30.99
N LEU A 66 -0.29 3.27 30.04
CA LEU A 66 -0.82 3.70 28.77
C LEU A 66 -0.09 2.92 27.67
N LEU A 67 -0.81 2.18 26.84
CA LEU A 67 -0.23 1.38 25.75
C LEU A 67 -0.88 1.70 24.42
N THR A 68 -0.05 1.72 23.40
CA THR A 68 -0.42 1.66 22.00
C THR A 68 0.11 0.34 21.39
N GLU A 69 -0.07 0.14 20.10
CA GLU A 69 0.26 -1.09 19.38
C GLU A 69 -0.58 -2.31 19.81
N SER A 70 -1.39 -2.79 18.88
CA SER A 70 -2.41 -3.82 19.16
C SER A 70 -1.81 -5.12 19.75
N ASN A 71 -0.60 -5.51 19.31
CA ASN A 71 0.07 -6.71 19.82
C ASN A 71 0.58 -6.50 21.23
N ALA A 72 1.10 -5.30 21.57
CA ALA A 72 1.54 -4.98 22.92
C ALA A 72 0.37 -4.96 23.92
N ILE A 73 -0.77 -4.39 23.50
CA ILE A 73 -1.99 -4.39 24.30
C ILE A 73 -2.48 -5.82 24.52
N ALA A 74 -2.54 -6.65 23.45
CA ALA A 74 -2.93 -8.05 23.56
C ALA A 74 -1.99 -8.84 24.49
N TYR A 75 -0.69 -8.61 24.40
CA TYR A 75 0.30 -9.23 25.29
C TYR A 75 0.09 -8.81 26.75
N TYR A 76 -0.20 -7.54 27.01
CA TYR A 76 -0.37 -7.00 28.35
C TYR A 76 -1.59 -7.61 29.07
N VAL A 77 -2.72 -7.78 28.36
CA VAL A 77 -3.96 -8.32 28.94
C VAL A 77 -3.99 -9.86 28.96
N ALA A 78 -3.06 -10.52 28.26
CA ALA A 78 -2.98 -11.97 28.16
C ALA A 78 -2.48 -12.61 29.48
N ASN A 79 -2.93 -13.83 29.76
CA ASN A 79 -2.39 -14.67 30.82
C ASN A 79 -1.09 -15.39 30.38
N ALA A 80 -0.43 -16.10 31.30
CA ALA A 80 0.82 -16.81 31.04
C ALA A 80 0.66 -17.90 29.96
N ALA A 81 -0.49 -18.60 29.92
CA ALA A 81 -0.74 -19.64 28.93
C ALA A 81 -0.77 -19.08 27.50
N LEU A 82 -1.37 -17.91 27.31
CA LEU A 82 -1.39 -17.22 26.00
C LEU A 82 -0.02 -16.68 25.59
N ARG A 83 0.79 -16.22 26.56
CA ARG A 83 2.11 -15.63 26.33
C ARG A 83 3.24 -16.65 26.16
N GLY A 84 2.96 -17.92 26.43
CA GLY A 84 3.98 -18.97 26.50
C GLY A 84 4.63 -19.09 27.88
N THR A 85 4.87 -20.31 28.32
CA THR A 85 5.34 -20.64 29.67
C THR A 85 6.86 -20.78 29.77
N ASP A 86 7.54 -20.86 28.62
CA ASP A 86 8.99 -20.96 28.49
C ASP A 86 9.52 -20.04 27.39
N VAL A 87 10.84 -19.80 27.38
CA VAL A 87 11.50 -18.87 26.47
C VAL A 87 11.31 -19.27 25.00
N ALA A 88 11.29 -20.57 24.70
CA ALA A 88 11.15 -21.04 23.31
C ALA A 88 9.74 -20.77 22.78
N SER A 89 8.70 -21.07 23.57
CA SER A 89 7.32 -20.78 23.19
C SER A 89 7.07 -19.27 23.12
N GLN A 90 7.63 -18.46 24.00
CA GLN A 90 7.55 -16.99 23.95
C GLN A 90 8.20 -16.44 22.68
N ALA A 91 9.40 -16.94 22.32
CA ALA A 91 10.09 -16.53 21.09
C ALA A 91 9.31 -16.92 19.84
N ALA A 92 8.73 -18.13 19.80
CA ALA A 92 7.89 -18.58 18.69
C ALA A 92 6.61 -17.74 18.57
N ILE A 93 5.96 -17.37 19.68
CA ILE A 93 4.79 -16.48 19.66
C ILE A 93 5.18 -15.10 19.12
N PHE A 94 6.30 -14.55 19.54
CA PHE A 94 6.81 -13.28 19.05
C PHE A 94 7.15 -13.34 17.55
N GLN A 95 7.75 -14.45 17.09
CA GLN A 95 8.03 -14.72 15.67
C GLN A 95 6.74 -14.62 14.83
N TRP A 96 5.67 -15.34 15.21
CA TRP A 96 4.40 -15.32 14.49
C TRP A 96 3.71 -13.96 14.55
N ALA A 97 3.80 -13.25 15.67
CA ALA A 97 3.27 -11.89 15.80
C ALA A 97 3.99 -10.92 14.85
N SER A 98 5.32 -10.97 14.79
CA SER A 98 6.13 -10.15 13.90
C SER A 98 5.88 -10.49 12.43
N TRP A 99 5.79 -11.78 12.10
CA TRP A 99 5.46 -12.25 10.76
C TRP A 99 4.06 -11.80 10.32
N ALA A 100 3.07 -11.84 11.21
CA ALA A 100 1.73 -11.35 10.92
C ALA A 100 1.71 -9.86 10.56
N ASP A 101 2.47 -9.03 11.27
CA ASP A 101 2.52 -7.58 11.01
C ASP A 101 3.40 -7.23 9.78
N GLY A 102 4.47 -8.01 9.52
CA GLY A 102 5.39 -7.75 8.41
C GLY A 102 4.94 -8.33 7.07
N GLU A 103 4.35 -9.54 7.09
CA GLU A 103 4.03 -10.28 5.86
C GLU A 103 2.52 -10.32 5.57
N LEU A 104 1.70 -10.71 6.56
CA LEU A 104 0.27 -10.90 6.33
C LEU A 104 -0.50 -9.58 6.28
N LEU A 105 -0.24 -8.68 7.24
CA LEU A 105 -1.04 -7.46 7.38
C LEU A 105 -0.94 -6.53 6.18
N PRO A 106 0.26 -6.21 5.63
CA PRO A 106 0.38 -5.35 4.46
C PRO A 106 -0.32 -5.94 3.23
N ALA A 107 -0.09 -7.23 2.96
CA ALA A 107 -0.68 -7.93 1.83
C ALA A 107 -2.21 -8.05 1.97
N SER A 108 -2.70 -8.42 3.17
CA SER A 108 -4.14 -8.50 3.46
C SER A 108 -4.82 -7.13 3.27
N CYS A 109 -4.25 -6.06 3.85
CA CYS A 109 -4.82 -4.71 3.71
C CYS A 109 -4.81 -4.22 2.25
N ALA A 110 -3.71 -4.41 1.53
CA ALA A 110 -3.60 -3.95 0.15
C ALA A 110 -4.55 -4.69 -0.81
N TRP A 111 -4.88 -5.96 -0.52
CA TRP A 111 -5.85 -6.70 -1.31
C TRP A 111 -7.30 -6.41 -0.90
N VAL A 112 -7.60 -6.35 0.41
CA VAL A 112 -8.97 -6.25 0.95
C VAL A 112 -9.51 -4.82 0.93
N PHE A 113 -8.72 -3.83 1.35
CA PHE A 113 -9.22 -2.47 1.59
C PHE A 113 -9.76 -1.75 0.36
N PRO A 114 -9.27 -1.98 -0.86
CA PRO A 114 -9.91 -1.43 -2.05
C PRO A 114 -11.36 -1.87 -2.23
N TYR A 115 -11.68 -3.13 -1.93
CA TYR A 115 -13.05 -3.65 -2.03
C TYR A 115 -13.97 -3.20 -0.90
N LEU A 116 -13.40 -2.79 0.24
CA LEU A 116 -14.13 -2.16 1.34
C LEU A 116 -14.29 -0.64 1.17
N GLY A 117 -13.68 -0.05 0.13
CA GLY A 117 -13.70 1.40 -0.10
C GLY A 117 -12.73 2.20 0.79
N ILE A 118 -11.87 1.53 1.57
CA ILE A 118 -10.92 2.16 2.50
C ILE A 118 -9.69 2.70 1.75
N MET A 119 -9.29 2.05 0.66
CA MET A 119 -8.17 2.44 -0.19
C MET A 119 -8.60 2.53 -1.65
N GLN A 120 -7.91 3.38 -2.42
CA GLN A 120 -8.11 3.44 -3.86
C GLN A 120 -7.71 2.11 -4.50
N PHE A 121 -8.51 1.65 -5.45
CA PHE A 121 -8.22 0.44 -6.20
C PHE A 121 -7.13 0.70 -7.25
N HIS A 122 -6.10 -0.12 -7.22
CA HIS A 122 -5.04 -0.19 -8.23
C HIS A 122 -4.83 -1.66 -8.59
N LYS A 123 -5.25 -2.07 -9.76
CA LYS A 123 -5.25 -3.48 -10.21
C LYS A 123 -3.91 -4.18 -9.93
N GLN A 124 -2.81 -3.56 -10.32
CA GLN A 124 -1.45 -4.12 -10.14
C GLN A 124 -1.09 -4.33 -8.67
N ASN A 125 -1.41 -3.35 -7.81
CA ASN A 125 -1.14 -3.46 -6.38
C ASN A 125 -2.01 -4.56 -5.74
N VAL A 126 -3.26 -4.68 -6.18
CA VAL A 126 -4.18 -5.72 -5.72
C VAL A 126 -3.71 -7.10 -6.14
N GLU A 127 -3.33 -7.30 -7.41
CA GLU A 127 -2.81 -8.58 -7.91
C GLU A 127 -1.50 -8.98 -7.23
N ARG A 128 -0.60 -8.02 -7.01
CA ARG A 128 0.62 -8.25 -6.24
C ARG A 128 0.29 -8.65 -4.80
N ALA A 129 -0.55 -7.90 -4.11
CA ALA A 129 -0.95 -8.18 -2.74
C ALA A 129 -1.66 -9.55 -2.61
N LYS A 130 -2.47 -9.94 -3.62
CA LYS A 130 -3.07 -11.26 -3.72
C LYS A 130 -1.99 -12.35 -3.80
N SER A 131 -1.00 -12.19 -4.69
CA SER A 131 0.12 -13.13 -4.81
C SER A 131 0.90 -13.26 -3.52
N ASP A 132 1.25 -12.11 -2.90
CA ASP A 132 2.02 -12.06 -1.66
C ASP A 132 1.25 -12.74 -0.50
N LEU A 133 -0.05 -12.45 -0.35
CA LEU A 133 -0.87 -13.07 0.70
C LEU A 133 -1.04 -14.58 0.47
N LEU A 134 -1.30 -15.02 -0.76
CA LEU A 134 -1.44 -16.45 -1.06
C LEU A 134 -0.11 -17.21 -0.83
N GLY A 135 1.03 -16.60 -1.15
CA GLY A 135 2.35 -17.13 -0.83
C GLY A 135 2.57 -17.30 0.66
N ALA A 136 2.23 -16.28 1.45
CA ALA A 136 2.32 -16.33 2.91
C ALA A 136 1.35 -17.39 3.50
N LEU A 137 0.12 -17.47 2.99
CA LEU A 137 -0.84 -18.50 3.42
C LEU A 137 -0.40 -19.92 3.08
N ALA A 138 0.32 -20.13 1.98
CA ALA A 138 0.90 -21.45 1.66
C ALA A 138 1.98 -21.87 2.69
N VAL A 139 2.80 -20.94 3.18
CA VAL A 139 3.74 -21.17 4.28
C VAL A 139 3.00 -21.56 5.55
N LEU A 140 1.94 -20.82 5.88
CA LEU A 140 1.10 -21.09 7.04
C LEU A 140 0.39 -22.45 6.93
N ASP A 141 -0.13 -22.81 5.75
CA ASP A 141 -0.81 -24.07 5.50
C ASP A 141 0.13 -25.27 5.72
N LYS A 142 1.36 -25.16 5.20
CA LYS A 142 2.41 -26.16 5.41
C LYS A 142 2.77 -26.31 6.89
N HIS A 143 2.87 -25.21 7.63
CA HIS A 143 3.15 -25.23 9.07
C HIS A 143 2.05 -25.94 9.86
N LEU A 144 0.78 -25.69 9.49
CA LEU A 144 -0.39 -26.25 10.16
C LEU A 144 -0.71 -27.70 9.74
N LEU A 145 0.01 -28.29 8.77
CA LEU A 145 -0.22 -29.66 8.30
C LEU A 145 -0.22 -30.70 9.45
N THR A 146 0.69 -30.55 10.40
CA THR A 146 0.87 -31.45 11.54
C THR A 146 0.54 -30.80 12.88
N ARG A 147 -0.06 -29.60 12.87
CA ARG A 147 -0.33 -28.81 14.09
C ARG A 147 -1.78 -28.34 14.13
N THR A 148 -2.34 -28.38 15.34
CA THR A 148 -3.67 -27.81 15.61
C THR A 148 -3.59 -26.28 15.74
N PHE A 149 -2.57 -25.78 16.42
CA PHE A 149 -2.30 -24.37 16.67
C PHE A 149 -0.86 -24.03 16.27
N LEU A 150 -0.51 -22.73 16.25
CA LEU A 150 0.75 -22.25 15.67
C LEU A 150 1.99 -22.61 16.50
N VAL A 151 1.90 -22.61 17.83
CA VAL A 151 3.07 -22.76 18.69
C VAL A 151 2.96 -23.96 19.62
N THR A 152 1.85 -24.09 20.33
CA THR A 152 1.62 -25.16 21.31
C THR A 152 0.36 -25.96 20.95
N GLU A 153 0.02 -26.95 21.79
CA GLU A 153 -1.23 -27.72 21.63
C GLU A 153 -2.48 -26.95 22.08
N ARG A 154 -2.32 -25.67 22.43
CA ARG A 154 -3.39 -24.77 22.86
C ARG A 154 -3.29 -23.43 22.15
N VAL A 155 -4.40 -22.69 22.14
CA VAL A 155 -4.43 -21.32 21.62
C VAL A 155 -3.43 -20.44 22.37
N THR A 156 -2.62 -19.70 21.62
CA THR A 156 -1.67 -18.72 22.12
C THR A 156 -1.92 -17.35 21.48
N LEU A 157 -1.18 -16.33 21.88
CA LEU A 157 -1.23 -15.02 21.23
C LEU A 157 -0.85 -15.10 19.75
N ALA A 158 -0.01 -16.05 19.33
CA ALA A 158 0.31 -16.26 17.93
C ALA A 158 -0.95 -16.53 17.12
N ASP A 159 -1.78 -17.46 17.59
CA ASP A 159 -3.05 -17.81 16.94
C ASP A 159 -4.02 -16.62 16.88
N ILE A 160 -4.17 -15.91 17.99
CA ILE A 160 -5.08 -14.75 18.09
C ILE A 160 -4.65 -13.63 17.15
N ILE A 161 -3.35 -13.32 17.08
CA ILE A 161 -2.80 -12.22 16.26
C ILE A 161 -2.93 -12.54 14.77
N VAL A 162 -2.48 -13.74 14.37
CA VAL A 162 -2.57 -14.18 12.95
C VAL A 162 -4.03 -14.28 12.52
N PHE A 163 -4.89 -14.87 13.34
CA PHE A 163 -6.32 -14.99 13.08
C PHE A 163 -6.98 -13.63 12.87
N ALA A 164 -6.79 -12.69 13.81
CA ALA A 164 -7.38 -11.36 13.72
C ALA A 164 -6.92 -10.61 12.45
N THR A 165 -5.67 -10.79 12.04
CA THR A 165 -5.11 -10.19 10.83
C THR A 165 -5.77 -10.74 9.55
N LEU A 166 -6.26 -11.98 9.57
CA LEU A 166 -6.86 -12.65 8.41
C LEU A 166 -8.38 -12.55 8.33
N ILE A 167 -9.07 -12.06 9.36
CA ILE A 167 -10.55 -12.00 9.38
C ILE A 167 -11.12 -11.36 8.13
N HIS A 168 -10.66 -10.17 7.78
CA HIS A 168 -11.18 -9.45 6.62
C HIS A 168 -10.84 -10.15 5.29
N ALA A 169 -9.69 -10.81 5.18
CA ALA A 169 -9.35 -11.58 3.99
C ALA A 169 -10.32 -12.76 3.80
N PHE A 170 -10.63 -13.50 4.87
CA PHE A 170 -11.60 -14.59 4.83
C PHE A 170 -13.03 -14.14 4.57
N GLN A 171 -13.39 -12.94 5.01
CA GLN A 171 -14.73 -12.38 4.80
C GLN A 171 -14.92 -11.79 3.40
N THR A 172 -13.83 -11.29 2.75
CA THR A 172 -13.97 -10.42 1.58
C THR A 172 -13.38 -11.00 0.30
N VAL A 173 -12.16 -11.58 0.35
CA VAL A 173 -11.39 -11.91 -0.88
C VAL A 173 -11.01 -13.38 -1.02
N LEU A 174 -10.91 -14.14 0.06
CA LEU A 174 -10.61 -15.56 0.01
C LEU A 174 -11.87 -16.37 -0.33
N GLU A 175 -12.22 -16.42 -1.61
CA GLU A 175 -13.34 -17.21 -2.12
C GLU A 175 -13.08 -18.73 -2.04
N PRO A 176 -14.12 -19.59 -2.21
CA PRO A 176 -13.99 -21.05 -2.06
C PRO A 176 -12.90 -21.67 -2.93
N SER A 177 -12.71 -21.20 -4.16
CA SER A 177 -11.70 -21.69 -5.10
C SER A 177 -10.27 -21.51 -4.55
N LEU A 178 -9.99 -20.38 -3.89
CA LEU A 178 -8.70 -20.10 -3.28
C LEU A 178 -8.52 -20.85 -1.96
N ARG A 179 -9.57 -20.97 -1.15
CA ARG A 179 -9.51 -21.68 0.13
C ARG A 179 -9.38 -23.19 -0.03
N SER A 180 -9.81 -23.76 -1.16
CA SER A 180 -9.73 -25.22 -1.40
C SER A 180 -8.32 -25.77 -1.39
N SER A 181 -7.32 -24.96 -1.72
CA SER A 181 -5.90 -25.29 -1.66
C SER A 181 -5.26 -25.03 -0.28
N LEU A 182 -5.96 -24.34 0.63
CA LEU A 182 -5.47 -23.94 1.95
C LEU A 182 -6.22 -24.70 3.08
N VAL A 183 -6.24 -26.03 2.97
CA VAL A 183 -7.06 -26.90 3.83
C VAL A 183 -6.72 -26.74 5.31
N ASN A 184 -5.44 -26.66 5.66
CA ASN A 184 -5.00 -26.57 7.05
C ASN A 184 -5.24 -25.18 7.63
N VAL A 185 -5.01 -24.12 6.84
CA VAL A 185 -5.32 -22.74 7.23
C VAL A 185 -6.83 -22.59 7.43
N GLN A 186 -7.65 -23.11 6.51
CA GLN A 186 -9.11 -23.02 6.65
C GLN A 186 -9.60 -23.80 7.88
N ARG A 187 -9.09 -25.00 8.14
CA ARG A 187 -9.40 -25.78 9.35
C ARG A 187 -9.04 -24.98 10.61
N TRP A 188 -7.81 -24.47 10.69
CA TRP A 188 -7.31 -23.70 11.83
C TRP A 188 -8.14 -22.40 12.03
N PHE A 189 -8.41 -21.65 10.96
CA PHE A 189 -9.20 -20.43 11.01
C PHE A 189 -10.62 -20.69 11.55
N LEU A 190 -11.30 -21.73 11.03
CA LEU A 190 -12.63 -22.09 11.49
C LEU A 190 -12.63 -22.65 12.91
N THR A 191 -11.59 -23.36 13.31
CA THR A 191 -11.42 -23.81 14.69
C THR A 191 -11.38 -22.65 15.66
N LEU A 192 -10.63 -21.58 15.32
CA LEU A 192 -10.57 -20.35 16.13
C LEU A 192 -11.87 -19.53 16.06
N ALA A 193 -12.43 -19.35 14.87
CA ALA A 193 -13.66 -18.60 14.66
C ALA A 193 -14.85 -19.11 15.49
N ASN A 194 -14.89 -20.41 15.77
CA ASN A 194 -15.93 -21.06 16.55
C ASN A 194 -15.62 -21.21 18.05
N GLN A 195 -14.47 -20.70 18.52
CA GLN A 195 -14.20 -20.67 19.96
C GLN A 195 -15.15 -19.70 20.67
N PRO A 196 -15.69 -20.06 21.85
CA PRO A 196 -16.62 -19.17 22.60
C PRO A 196 -16.04 -17.79 22.86
N GLN A 197 -14.73 -17.71 23.15
CA GLN A 197 -14.01 -16.45 23.43
C GLN A 197 -13.90 -15.56 22.19
N VAL A 198 -13.79 -16.16 21.00
CA VAL A 198 -13.75 -15.44 19.73
C VAL A 198 -15.15 -14.99 19.33
N LEU A 199 -16.14 -15.87 19.45
CA LEU A 199 -17.53 -15.56 19.17
C LEU A 199 -18.07 -14.43 20.05
N ALA A 200 -17.66 -14.37 21.33
CA ALA A 200 -18.05 -13.28 22.24
C ALA A 200 -17.54 -11.90 21.81
N VAL A 201 -16.47 -11.83 21.02
CA VAL A 201 -15.83 -10.57 20.57
C VAL A 201 -16.21 -10.22 19.14
N VAL A 202 -16.10 -11.19 18.23
CA VAL A 202 -16.22 -10.97 16.77
C VAL A 202 -17.61 -11.31 16.26
N GLY A 203 -18.32 -12.17 16.98
CA GLY A 203 -19.55 -12.78 16.49
C GLY A 203 -19.30 -13.84 15.40
N PRO A 204 -20.38 -14.35 14.77
CA PRO A 204 -20.27 -15.31 13.68
C PRO A 204 -19.58 -14.71 12.45
N ILE A 205 -18.54 -15.37 11.95
CA ILE A 205 -17.80 -14.93 10.76
C ILE A 205 -18.43 -15.56 9.52
N LYS A 206 -18.94 -14.72 8.61
CA LYS A 206 -19.40 -15.15 7.28
C LYS A 206 -18.22 -15.15 6.31
N LEU A 207 -17.88 -16.31 5.79
CA LEU A 207 -16.80 -16.44 4.80
C LEU A 207 -17.20 -15.87 3.44
N CYS A 208 -16.22 -15.34 2.71
CA CYS A 208 -16.37 -14.92 1.33
C CYS A 208 -16.94 -16.05 0.47
N ALA A 209 -18.01 -15.79 -0.25
CA ALA A 209 -18.70 -16.78 -1.10
C ALA A 209 -18.32 -16.67 -2.58
N ALA A 210 -17.90 -15.49 -3.03
CA ALA A 210 -17.52 -15.22 -4.42
C ALA A 210 -16.47 -14.09 -4.46
N ALA A 211 -15.70 -14.03 -5.55
CA ALA A 211 -14.76 -12.94 -5.77
C ALA A 211 -15.43 -11.57 -5.66
N PRO A 212 -14.84 -10.63 -4.92
CA PRO A 212 -15.45 -9.31 -4.75
C PRO A 212 -15.39 -8.51 -6.04
N VAL A 213 -16.42 -7.70 -6.27
CA VAL A 213 -16.44 -6.71 -7.35
C VAL A 213 -16.07 -5.35 -6.77
N TYR A 214 -15.14 -4.64 -7.42
CA TYR A 214 -14.77 -3.30 -7.00
C TYR A 214 -15.92 -2.31 -7.24
N ASP A 215 -16.23 -1.52 -6.24
CA ASP A 215 -17.23 -0.44 -6.31
C ASP A 215 -16.57 0.91 -6.03
N ALA A 216 -16.38 1.71 -7.08
CA ALA A 216 -15.77 3.03 -6.99
C ALA A 216 -16.57 4.03 -6.14
N LYS A 217 -17.90 3.84 -6.01
CA LYS A 217 -18.77 4.73 -5.21
C LYS A 217 -18.47 4.61 -3.73
N LYS A 218 -18.20 3.39 -3.23
CA LYS A 218 -17.83 3.18 -1.81
C LYS A 218 -16.61 4.00 -1.40
N TYR A 219 -15.59 4.04 -2.24
CA TYR A 219 -14.38 4.82 -1.96
C TYR A 219 -14.66 6.32 -1.95
N GLN A 220 -15.48 6.81 -2.89
CA GLN A 220 -15.86 8.22 -2.94
C GLN A 220 -16.70 8.64 -1.73
N GLU A 221 -17.67 7.83 -1.32
CA GLU A 221 -18.53 8.09 -0.16
C GLU A 221 -17.72 8.17 1.14
N LEU A 222 -16.82 7.21 1.38
CA LEU A 222 -15.97 7.21 2.58
C LEU A 222 -14.99 8.39 2.61
N THR A 223 -14.44 8.81 1.45
CA THR A 223 -13.50 9.93 1.38
C THR A 223 -14.21 11.28 1.45
N GLN A 224 -15.44 11.42 0.97
CA GLN A 224 -16.25 12.64 1.09
C GLN A 224 -16.73 12.85 2.52
N GLY A 225 -17.21 11.80 3.20
CA GLY A 225 -17.60 11.87 4.61
C GLY A 225 -16.46 12.29 5.54
N GLN A 226 -15.20 11.92 5.22
CA GLN A 226 -14.02 12.38 5.97
C GLN A 226 -13.67 13.86 5.71
N LYS A 227 -14.04 14.42 4.54
CA LYS A 227 -13.81 15.85 4.22
C LYS A 227 -14.85 16.79 4.85
N GLU A 228 -16.05 16.33 5.07
CA GLU A 228 -17.12 17.12 5.70
C GLU A 228 -16.97 17.20 7.23
N GLY A 229 -16.43 16.18 7.88
CA GLY A 229 -16.08 16.22 9.31
C GLY A 229 -14.94 17.18 9.67
N GLY A 230 -14.16 17.67 8.67
CA GLY A 230 -13.03 18.59 8.87
C GLY A 230 -13.33 20.06 8.62
N LYS A 231 -14.56 20.44 8.28
CA LYS A 231 -14.95 21.82 7.96
C LYS A 231 -15.94 22.43 8.94
N LYS A 232 -15.60 22.51 10.21
CA LYS A 232 -16.26 23.46 11.13
C LYS A 232 -15.22 23.96 12.13
N GLU A 233 -14.58 25.08 11.79
CA GLU A 233 -14.24 26.18 12.64
C GLU A 233 -13.39 27.19 11.88
N LYS A 234 -14.05 28.17 11.28
CA LYS A 234 -13.41 29.45 10.92
C LYS A 234 -13.40 30.32 12.18
N LYS A 235 -12.25 30.59 12.77
CA LYS A 235 -12.06 31.70 13.66
C LYS A 235 -11.80 32.98 12.86
N PRO A 236 -12.29 34.16 13.35
CA PRO A 236 -12.24 35.42 12.59
C PRO A 236 -10.84 36.05 12.61
N ALA A 237 -10.59 36.81 11.55
CA ALA A 237 -9.38 37.57 11.33
C ALA A 237 -9.11 38.56 12.48
N GLN A 238 -7.86 38.65 12.93
CA GLN A 238 -7.36 39.83 13.64
C GLN A 238 -6.20 40.47 12.88
N GLU A 239 -6.26 41.77 12.90
CA GLU A 239 -5.52 42.73 12.13
C GLU A 239 -4.02 42.80 12.39
N LYS A 240 -3.32 43.24 11.34
CA LYS A 240 -1.91 43.63 11.33
C LYS A 240 -1.61 44.77 12.32
N LYS A 241 -0.53 44.65 13.11
CA LYS A 241 0.26 45.79 13.56
C LYS A 241 1.76 45.54 13.36
N GLN A 242 2.39 46.61 12.89
CA GLN A 242 3.75 46.75 12.40
C GLN A 242 4.83 46.66 13.50
N ALA A 243 6.05 46.40 13.02
CA ALA A 243 7.32 46.32 13.70
C ALA A 243 7.77 47.62 14.46
N PRO A 244 8.84 47.59 15.25
CA PRO A 244 10.12 47.99 14.70
C PRO A 244 11.40 47.22 15.17
N ALA A 245 12.46 47.57 14.48
CA ALA A 245 13.75 47.01 14.19
C ALA A 245 14.83 46.97 15.29
N LYS A 246 15.83 46.12 14.99
CA LYS A 246 17.31 46.17 15.23
C LYS A 246 17.89 45.73 16.59
N LYS A 247 18.76 44.74 16.57
CA LYS A 247 20.23 44.84 16.70
C LYS A 247 20.94 43.50 16.48
N GLU A 248 22.13 43.63 15.91
CA GLU A 248 23.08 42.63 15.41
C GLU A 248 23.85 41.85 16.48
N GLU A 249 24.17 40.63 16.23
CA GLU A 249 25.35 39.75 15.94
C GLU A 249 25.92 38.99 17.17
N PRO A 250 26.81 37.90 17.02
CA PRO A 250 27.24 37.15 15.84
C PRO A 250 27.20 35.60 15.91
N LYS A 251 27.22 35.00 14.71
CA LYS A 251 27.74 33.73 14.19
C LYS A 251 28.07 32.52 15.11
N GLN A 252 27.37 31.39 14.87
CA GLN A 252 28.01 30.10 14.66
C GLN A 252 27.27 29.33 13.55
N ALA A 253 28.06 28.63 12.73
CA ALA A 253 27.65 27.97 11.51
C ALA A 253 26.93 26.67 11.82
N GLU A 254 25.73 26.51 11.31
CA GLU A 254 25.08 25.22 11.08
C GLU A 254 24.66 25.17 9.62
N GLU A 255 24.93 24.04 8.99
CA GLU A 255 24.62 23.73 7.61
C GLU A 255 23.12 23.90 7.34
N GLU A 256 22.76 24.88 6.52
CA GLU A 256 21.41 25.02 5.98
C GLU A 256 21.20 23.95 4.90
N GLU A 257 20.31 23.00 5.17
CA GLU A 257 19.63 22.25 4.10
C GLU A 257 18.83 23.24 3.24
N GLU A 258 19.30 23.47 2.03
CA GLU A 258 18.60 24.26 1.02
C GLU A 258 17.23 23.65 0.72
N LYS A 259 16.17 24.38 1.07
CA LYS A 259 14.82 24.14 0.52
C LYS A 259 14.87 24.30 -0.99
N PRO A 260 14.33 23.33 -1.78
CA PRO A 260 14.35 23.40 -3.23
C PRO A 260 13.60 24.66 -3.69
N ARG A 261 14.27 25.50 -4.48
CA ARG A 261 13.63 26.53 -5.29
C ARG A 261 12.62 25.85 -6.22
N GLU A 262 11.38 26.33 -6.28
CA GLU A 262 10.42 25.91 -7.30
C GLU A 262 11.01 26.20 -8.70
N SER A 263 11.64 25.22 -9.30
CA SER A 263 12.02 25.26 -10.70
C SER A 263 10.74 25.13 -11.53
N LYS A 264 10.44 26.10 -12.38
CA LYS A 264 9.35 26.01 -13.35
C LYS A 264 9.57 24.77 -14.19
N ASN A 265 8.60 23.86 -14.23
CA ASN A 265 8.70 22.62 -15.00
C ASN A 265 8.91 22.98 -16.48
N PRO A 266 9.97 22.48 -17.16
CA PRO A 266 10.26 22.81 -18.55
C PRO A 266 9.08 22.59 -19.51
N PHE A 267 8.22 21.60 -19.23
CA PHE A 267 7.02 21.35 -20.03
C PHE A 267 5.95 22.46 -19.93
N ASP A 268 6.00 23.32 -18.91
CA ASP A 268 5.06 24.44 -18.77
C ASP A 268 5.29 25.54 -19.80
N ALA A 269 6.50 25.60 -20.39
CA ALA A 269 6.85 26.53 -21.48
C ALA A 269 6.38 26.05 -22.84
N MET A 270 5.96 24.79 -22.99
CA MET A 270 5.50 24.21 -24.26
C MET A 270 4.02 24.40 -24.48
N PRO A 271 3.54 24.43 -25.73
CA PRO A 271 2.12 24.50 -26.04
C PRO A 271 1.33 23.42 -25.31
N LYS A 272 0.25 23.82 -24.68
CA LYS A 272 -0.73 22.88 -24.11
C LYS A 272 -1.59 22.36 -25.25
N GLY A 273 -1.26 21.18 -25.79
CA GLY A 273 -2.10 20.50 -26.77
C GLY A 273 -3.44 20.05 -26.18
N THR A 274 -4.21 19.36 -26.99
CA THR A 274 -5.54 18.84 -26.62
C THR A 274 -5.48 17.59 -25.73
N PHE A 275 -4.34 16.87 -25.70
CA PHE A 275 -4.16 15.67 -24.89
C PHE A 275 -3.89 16.01 -23.42
N ASN A 276 -4.76 15.53 -22.54
CA ASN A 276 -4.63 15.72 -21.09
C ASN A 276 -4.03 14.48 -20.42
N PHE A 277 -2.80 14.59 -19.93
CA PHE A 277 -2.13 13.49 -19.22
C PHE A 277 -2.84 13.08 -17.93
N ASP A 278 -3.42 14.00 -17.17
CA ASP A 278 -4.06 13.68 -15.89
C ASP A 278 -5.32 12.82 -16.12
N ASP A 279 -6.09 13.14 -17.16
CA ASP A 279 -7.27 12.36 -17.53
C ASP A 279 -6.87 10.98 -18.07
N PHE A 280 -5.84 10.91 -18.92
CA PHE A 280 -5.32 9.63 -19.41
C PHE A 280 -4.77 8.76 -18.28
N LYS A 281 -3.94 9.31 -17.40
CA LYS A 281 -3.38 8.59 -16.24
C LYS A 281 -4.46 8.08 -15.31
N ARG A 282 -5.51 8.86 -15.12
CA ARG A 282 -6.70 8.47 -14.35
C ARG A 282 -7.44 7.32 -15.04
N CYS A 283 -7.68 7.42 -16.34
CA CYS A 283 -8.28 6.36 -17.14
C CYS A 283 -7.44 5.08 -17.07
N TYR A 284 -6.13 5.18 -17.33
CA TYR A 284 -5.20 4.04 -17.28
C TYR A 284 -5.11 3.39 -15.89
N SER A 285 -5.34 4.15 -14.80
CA SER A 285 -5.29 3.64 -13.43
C SER A 285 -6.59 2.96 -12.99
N ASN A 286 -7.73 3.38 -13.53
CA ASN A 286 -9.05 3.01 -13.05
C ASN A 286 -9.80 2.05 -13.98
N GLU A 287 -9.42 2.01 -15.26
CA GLU A 287 -10.03 1.15 -16.28
C GLU A 287 -9.04 0.08 -16.73
N ASP A 288 -9.55 -0.99 -17.32
CA ASP A 288 -8.71 -2.02 -17.93
C ASP A 288 -8.07 -1.53 -19.25
N GLU A 289 -7.11 -2.30 -19.74
CA GLU A 289 -6.35 -1.97 -20.96
C GLU A 289 -7.24 -1.93 -22.21
N ALA A 290 -8.35 -2.69 -22.22
CA ALA A 290 -9.31 -2.72 -23.32
C ALA A 290 -10.05 -1.38 -23.47
N LYS A 291 -10.10 -0.56 -22.42
CA LYS A 291 -10.67 0.79 -22.46
C LYS A 291 -9.61 1.88 -22.46
N SER A 292 -8.57 1.77 -21.64
CA SER A 292 -7.58 2.82 -21.47
C SER A 292 -6.68 3.02 -22.70
N ILE A 293 -6.37 1.97 -23.45
CA ILE A 293 -5.56 2.08 -24.66
C ILE A 293 -6.35 2.67 -25.85
N PRO A 294 -7.60 2.26 -26.13
CA PRO A 294 -8.45 2.99 -27.08
C PRO A 294 -8.65 4.46 -26.70
N TYR A 295 -8.87 4.77 -25.41
CA TYR A 295 -8.96 6.15 -24.93
C TYR A 295 -7.68 6.95 -25.20
N PHE A 296 -6.49 6.36 -25.01
CA PHE A 296 -5.23 6.98 -25.37
C PHE A 296 -5.22 7.40 -26.85
N TRP A 297 -5.54 6.48 -27.76
CA TRP A 297 -5.52 6.76 -29.21
C TRP A 297 -6.61 7.74 -29.66
N GLU A 298 -7.77 7.75 -29.02
CA GLU A 298 -8.85 8.71 -29.30
C GLU A 298 -8.45 10.14 -28.95
N LYS A 299 -7.69 10.32 -27.86
CA LYS A 299 -7.33 11.64 -27.31
C LYS A 299 -5.93 12.09 -27.67
N PHE A 300 -5.08 11.19 -28.18
CA PHE A 300 -3.67 11.51 -28.45
C PHE A 300 -3.55 12.62 -29.49
N ASP A 301 -2.74 13.63 -29.19
CA ASP A 301 -2.47 14.80 -30.01
C ASP A 301 -1.05 14.71 -30.58
N PRO A 302 -0.88 14.26 -31.84
CA PRO A 302 0.44 14.02 -32.44
C PRO A 302 1.20 15.33 -32.78
N GLU A 303 0.53 16.49 -32.78
CA GLU A 303 1.19 17.77 -33.06
C GLU A 303 1.98 18.28 -31.86
N ASN A 304 1.43 18.08 -30.66
CA ASN A 304 2.01 18.61 -29.42
C ASN A 304 2.70 17.56 -28.54
N TYR A 305 2.52 16.27 -28.86
CA TYR A 305 3.08 15.14 -28.09
C TYR A 305 3.77 14.15 -29.01
N SER A 306 4.75 13.43 -28.46
CA SER A 306 5.50 12.42 -29.18
C SER A 306 5.57 11.10 -28.43
N ILE A 307 5.67 10.01 -29.18
CA ILE A 307 5.83 8.65 -28.68
C ILE A 307 7.25 8.19 -28.96
N TRP A 308 7.90 7.59 -27.97
CA TRP A 308 9.29 7.15 -28.05
C TRP A 308 9.42 5.72 -27.55
N PHE A 309 10.22 4.93 -28.23
CA PHE A 309 10.70 3.65 -27.75
C PHE A 309 12.10 3.81 -27.18
N CYS A 310 12.38 3.11 -26.09
CA CYS A 310 13.75 3.02 -25.56
C CYS A 310 14.12 1.58 -25.23
N GLU A 311 15.42 1.28 -25.38
CA GLU A 311 16.01 -0.01 -25.00
C GLU A 311 17.33 0.23 -24.27
N TYR A 312 17.57 -0.51 -23.17
CA TYR A 312 18.80 -0.41 -22.40
C TYR A 312 19.97 -0.99 -23.18
N LYS A 313 21.06 -0.24 -23.25
CA LYS A 313 22.23 -0.53 -24.09
C LYS A 313 23.08 -1.69 -23.63
N TYR A 314 23.05 -2.02 -22.32
CA TYR A 314 23.98 -2.94 -21.66
C TYR A 314 23.25 -4.15 -21.06
N PRO A 315 22.55 -4.98 -21.87
CA PRO A 315 21.79 -6.12 -21.36
C PRO A 315 22.65 -7.15 -20.62
N GLU A 316 23.97 -7.21 -20.91
CA GLU A 316 24.95 -8.07 -20.24
C GLU A 316 25.17 -7.70 -18.76
N GLU A 317 24.85 -6.48 -18.35
CA GLU A 317 24.92 -6.04 -16.96
C GLU A 317 23.71 -6.45 -16.13
N LEU A 318 22.65 -6.93 -16.78
CA LEU A 318 21.36 -7.27 -16.15
C LEU A 318 21.43 -8.70 -15.57
N ALA A 319 22.05 -8.86 -14.38
CA ALA A 319 22.25 -10.16 -13.77
C ALA A 319 20.98 -10.71 -13.08
N LYS A 320 20.35 -9.93 -12.22
CA LYS A 320 19.18 -10.35 -11.43
C LYS A 320 17.95 -9.51 -11.76
N VAL A 321 16.81 -10.16 -11.97
CA VAL A 321 15.53 -9.52 -12.30
C VAL A 321 15.20 -8.39 -11.33
N PHE A 322 15.32 -8.61 -10.00
CA PHE A 322 15.01 -7.57 -9.02
C PHE A 322 15.96 -6.37 -9.10
N MET A 323 17.26 -6.59 -9.42
CA MET A 323 18.23 -5.51 -9.58
C MET A 323 17.93 -4.69 -10.85
N SER A 324 17.59 -5.39 -11.94
CA SER A 324 17.18 -4.76 -13.20
C SER A 324 15.92 -3.91 -13.03
N CYS A 325 14.95 -4.37 -12.22
CA CYS A 325 13.78 -3.58 -11.86
C CYS A 325 14.13 -2.35 -11.01
N ASN A 326 15.18 -2.42 -10.20
CA ASN A 326 15.65 -1.27 -9.41
C ASN A 326 16.26 -0.19 -10.30
N LEU A 327 16.90 -0.53 -11.43
CA LEU A 327 17.36 0.46 -12.42
C LEU A 327 16.19 1.29 -12.96
N ILE A 328 15.09 0.63 -13.35
CA ILE A 328 13.88 1.34 -13.81
C ILE A 328 13.31 2.22 -12.68
N SER A 329 13.24 1.71 -11.46
CA SER A 329 12.72 2.47 -10.31
C SER A 329 13.59 3.68 -9.98
N GLY A 330 14.91 3.54 -10.04
CA GLY A 330 15.87 4.62 -9.82
C GLY A 330 15.76 5.72 -10.89
N MET A 331 15.65 5.34 -12.16
CA MET A 331 15.40 6.28 -13.26
C MET A 331 14.10 7.06 -13.01
N TYR A 332 13.01 6.40 -12.65
CA TYR A 332 11.73 7.05 -12.41
C TYR A 332 11.75 8.02 -11.22
N GLN A 333 12.51 7.72 -10.17
CA GLN A 333 12.69 8.63 -9.02
C GLN A 333 13.43 9.90 -9.43
N ARG A 334 14.48 9.78 -10.23
CA ARG A 334 15.26 10.95 -10.72
C ARG A 334 14.48 11.81 -11.70
N LEU A 335 13.56 11.20 -12.47
CA LEU A 335 12.69 11.88 -13.42
C LEU A 335 11.34 12.35 -12.84
N ASP A 336 11.18 12.37 -11.51
CA ASP A 336 9.89 12.63 -10.86
C ASP A 336 9.20 13.92 -11.34
N GLN A 337 9.97 14.98 -11.60
CA GLN A 337 9.45 16.25 -12.11
C GLN A 337 8.89 16.16 -13.55
N MET A 338 9.33 15.18 -14.36
CA MET A 338 8.75 14.93 -15.68
C MET A 338 7.32 14.42 -15.64
N ARG A 339 6.85 13.90 -14.52
CA ARG A 339 5.52 13.27 -14.39
C ARG A 339 4.38 14.15 -14.88
N LYS A 340 4.45 15.46 -14.67
CA LYS A 340 3.37 16.38 -15.11
C LYS A 340 3.18 16.43 -16.63
N GLY A 341 4.23 16.16 -17.40
CA GLY A 341 4.21 16.26 -18.87
C GLY A 341 4.62 14.97 -19.59
N ALA A 342 4.72 13.84 -18.91
CA ALA A 342 5.11 12.56 -19.48
C ALA A 342 4.34 11.38 -18.88
N PHE A 343 4.31 10.28 -19.63
CA PHE A 343 3.84 8.96 -19.21
C PHE A 343 4.76 7.90 -19.83
N ALA A 344 5.05 6.83 -19.12
CA ALA A 344 5.82 5.74 -19.68
C ALA A 344 5.45 4.38 -19.09
N SER A 345 5.68 3.34 -19.90
CA SER A 345 5.68 1.96 -19.48
C SER A 345 7.04 1.34 -19.81
N MET A 346 7.82 1.00 -18.78
CA MET A 346 9.07 0.28 -18.91
C MET A 346 8.88 -1.17 -18.52
N CYS A 347 9.35 -2.09 -19.37
CA CYS A 347 9.22 -3.54 -19.19
C CYS A 347 10.59 -4.19 -19.09
N LEU A 348 10.67 -5.17 -18.20
CA LEU A 348 11.75 -6.15 -18.12
C LEU A 348 11.26 -7.43 -18.78
N PHE A 349 12.03 -7.94 -19.74
CA PHE A 349 11.77 -9.21 -20.41
C PHE A 349 12.84 -10.23 -20.04
N GLY A 350 12.47 -11.52 -20.02
CA GLY A 350 13.39 -12.62 -19.73
C GLY A 350 13.50 -12.99 -18.25
N ALA A 351 14.65 -13.51 -17.84
CA ALA A 351 14.92 -14.06 -16.52
C ALA A 351 16.30 -13.63 -16.01
N ASP A 352 16.71 -14.14 -14.83
CA ASP A 352 18.03 -13.90 -14.27
C ASP A 352 19.14 -14.27 -15.28
N ASN A 353 20.10 -13.38 -15.48
CA ASN A 353 21.23 -13.47 -16.40
C ASN A 353 20.86 -13.54 -17.91
N ASP A 354 19.61 -13.43 -18.26
CA ASP A 354 19.13 -13.33 -19.65
C ASP A 354 17.89 -12.45 -19.70
N SER A 355 18.10 -11.15 -19.58
CA SER A 355 17.03 -10.17 -19.56
C SER A 355 17.35 -8.94 -20.41
N SER A 356 16.31 -8.15 -20.71
CA SER A 356 16.42 -6.83 -21.33
C SER A 356 15.44 -5.86 -20.70
N ILE A 357 15.79 -4.57 -20.75
CA ILE A 357 14.88 -3.49 -20.34
C ILE A 357 14.57 -2.65 -21.57
N SER A 358 13.30 -2.46 -21.84
CA SER A 358 12.83 -1.55 -22.89
C SER A 358 11.51 -0.92 -22.49
N GLY A 359 11.10 0.16 -23.16
CA GLY A 359 9.90 0.87 -22.78
C GLY A 359 9.33 1.78 -23.85
N VAL A 360 8.08 2.15 -23.65
CA VAL A 360 7.38 3.14 -24.47
C VAL A 360 7.07 4.35 -23.60
N TRP A 361 7.51 5.52 -24.09
CA TRP A 361 7.36 6.82 -23.45
C TRP A 361 6.48 7.73 -24.29
N VAL A 362 5.71 8.56 -23.63
CA VAL A 362 4.91 9.63 -24.24
C VAL A 362 5.20 10.90 -23.44
N TRP A 363 5.56 11.98 -24.12
CA TRP A 363 5.73 13.28 -23.47
C TRP A 363 5.31 14.45 -24.35
N ARG A 364 5.17 15.63 -23.73
CA ARG A 364 4.89 16.87 -24.44
C ARG A 364 6.14 17.33 -25.19
N GLY A 365 5.95 17.74 -26.44
CA GLY A 365 7.03 18.14 -27.33
C GLY A 365 7.40 17.07 -28.33
N GLN A 366 8.21 17.45 -29.34
CA GLN A 366 8.55 16.61 -30.47
C GLN A 366 9.99 16.09 -30.43
N ASP A 367 10.82 16.61 -29.54
CA ASP A 367 12.22 16.24 -29.35
C ASP A 367 12.41 15.44 -28.05
N LEU A 368 13.63 14.91 -27.83
CA LEU A 368 13.98 14.27 -26.58
C LEU A 368 13.80 15.25 -25.40
N ALA A 369 13.06 14.81 -24.38
CA ALA A 369 12.73 15.66 -23.24
C ALA A 369 13.92 15.86 -22.25
N PHE A 370 14.88 14.95 -22.22
CA PHE A 370 15.97 14.95 -21.22
C PHE A 370 16.89 16.19 -21.29
N PRO A 371 17.24 16.73 -22.47
CA PRO A 371 18.03 17.95 -22.55
C PRO A 371 17.35 19.21 -21.98
N LEU A 372 16.05 19.17 -21.70
CA LEU A 372 15.30 20.30 -21.16
C LEU A 372 15.67 20.64 -19.71
N SER A 373 16.21 19.69 -18.97
CA SER A 373 16.68 19.92 -17.59
C SER A 373 17.95 19.12 -17.29
N PRO A 374 18.96 19.71 -16.65
CA PRO A 374 20.14 18.96 -16.19
C PRO A 374 19.79 17.77 -15.29
N ASP A 375 18.76 17.90 -14.46
CA ASP A 375 18.30 16.85 -13.55
C ASP A 375 17.76 15.60 -14.27
N TRP A 376 17.37 15.73 -15.54
CA TRP A 376 16.82 14.64 -16.35
C TRP A 376 17.86 13.87 -17.16
N GLN A 377 19.13 14.32 -17.16
CA GLN A 377 20.18 13.79 -18.03
C GLN A 377 20.98 12.64 -17.43
N ILE A 378 20.64 12.15 -16.23
CA ILE A 378 21.47 11.19 -15.51
C ILE A 378 21.47 9.80 -16.17
N ASP A 379 20.29 9.31 -16.57
CA ASP A 379 20.12 7.91 -17.02
C ASP A 379 19.85 7.75 -18.51
N TYR A 380 19.41 8.80 -19.18
CA TYR A 380 18.87 8.67 -20.55
C TYR A 380 19.92 8.20 -21.56
N GLU A 381 21.19 8.48 -21.35
CA GLU A 381 22.29 8.05 -22.20
C GLU A 381 22.54 6.54 -22.14
N SER A 382 22.08 5.87 -21.09
CA SER A 382 22.14 4.40 -20.97
C SER A 382 21.11 3.67 -21.81
N TYR A 383 20.24 4.40 -22.50
CA TYR A 383 19.20 3.88 -23.36
C TYR A 383 19.35 4.39 -24.77
N ASP A 384 19.03 3.54 -25.75
CA ASP A 384 18.81 3.95 -27.13
C ASP A 384 17.37 4.42 -27.30
N TRP A 385 17.19 5.62 -27.87
CA TRP A 385 15.90 6.28 -28.03
C TRP A 385 15.50 6.36 -29.49
N LYS A 386 14.29 5.91 -29.79
CA LYS A 386 13.71 5.97 -31.15
C LYS A 386 12.33 6.62 -31.09
N LYS A 387 12.16 7.72 -31.84
CA LYS A 387 10.85 8.33 -32.03
C LYS A 387 9.98 7.41 -32.87
N LEU A 388 8.74 7.21 -32.46
CA LEU A 388 7.77 6.37 -33.12
C LEU A 388 6.75 7.21 -33.89
N ASP A 389 6.35 6.73 -35.08
CA ASP A 389 5.27 7.32 -35.86
C ASP A 389 3.91 6.86 -35.29
N PRO A 390 3.07 7.78 -34.74
CA PRO A 390 1.77 7.41 -34.19
C PRO A 390 0.79 6.82 -35.20
N SER A 391 0.99 7.08 -36.50
CA SER A 391 0.12 6.57 -37.56
C SER A 391 0.43 5.11 -37.95
N SER A 392 1.64 4.64 -37.61
CA SER A 392 2.12 3.30 -37.97
C SER A 392 1.39 2.19 -37.19
N PRO A 393 0.95 1.11 -37.88
CA PRO A 393 0.39 -0.06 -37.21
C PRO A 393 1.35 -0.73 -36.22
N GLU A 394 2.67 -0.70 -36.51
CA GLU A 394 3.72 -1.23 -35.64
C GLU A 394 3.77 -0.45 -34.33
N THR A 395 3.67 0.88 -34.36
CA THR A 395 3.61 1.71 -33.15
C THR A 395 2.37 1.42 -32.33
N LYS A 396 1.22 1.25 -32.96
CA LYS A 396 -0.03 0.91 -32.26
C LYS A 396 0.07 -0.43 -31.58
N LYS A 397 0.64 -1.43 -32.24
CA LYS A 397 0.89 -2.74 -31.65
C LYS A 397 1.88 -2.65 -30.48
N MET A 398 2.97 -1.91 -30.62
CA MET A 398 3.98 -1.72 -29.58
C MET A 398 3.38 -1.03 -28.34
N VAL A 399 2.63 0.05 -28.51
CA VAL A 399 1.92 0.73 -27.42
C VAL A 399 0.95 -0.24 -26.74
N GLN A 400 0.21 -1.04 -27.51
CA GLN A 400 -0.68 -2.06 -26.93
C GLN A 400 0.09 -3.05 -26.05
N GLU A 401 1.19 -3.62 -26.53
CA GLU A 401 1.98 -4.62 -25.83
C GLU A 401 2.62 -4.04 -24.55
N TYR A 402 3.21 -2.84 -24.63
CA TYR A 402 3.86 -2.21 -23.48
C TYR A 402 2.89 -1.67 -22.44
N PHE A 403 1.75 -1.13 -22.85
CA PHE A 403 0.76 -0.60 -21.92
C PHE A 403 -0.10 -1.68 -21.27
N SER A 404 -0.22 -2.86 -21.89
CA SER A 404 -0.90 -4.03 -21.33
C SER A 404 0.06 -5.03 -20.66
N TRP A 405 1.38 -4.75 -20.67
CA TRP A 405 2.41 -5.63 -20.14
C TRP A 405 2.34 -7.05 -20.75
N SER A 406 2.17 -7.09 -22.02
CA SER A 406 2.11 -8.31 -22.82
C SER A 406 3.22 -8.32 -23.87
N GLY A 407 3.37 -9.44 -24.59
CA GLY A 407 4.32 -9.53 -25.68
C GLY A 407 5.70 -10.06 -25.28
N LYS A 408 6.64 -9.86 -26.18
CA LYS A 408 8.02 -10.35 -26.09
C LYS A 408 8.97 -9.26 -26.60
N ASP A 409 10.22 -9.32 -26.15
CA ASP A 409 11.26 -8.45 -26.70
C ASP A 409 11.74 -8.90 -28.08
N SER A 410 12.69 -8.16 -28.66
CA SER A 410 13.30 -8.44 -29.98
C SER A 410 13.97 -9.82 -30.10
N LYS A 411 14.35 -10.44 -28.96
CA LYS A 411 14.91 -11.80 -28.88
C LYS A 411 13.89 -12.88 -28.55
N GLY A 412 12.60 -12.53 -28.48
CA GLY A 412 11.50 -13.45 -28.17
C GLY A 412 11.35 -13.80 -26.70
N ARG A 413 12.04 -13.12 -25.77
CA ARG A 413 11.91 -13.31 -24.32
C ARG A 413 10.57 -12.77 -23.84
N PRO A 414 9.86 -13.52 -22.98
CA PRO A 414 8.54 -13.11 -22.48
C PRO A 414 8.65 -11.96 -21.47
N PHE A 415 7.57 -11.19 -21.33
CA PHE A 415 7.40 -10.21 -20.27
C PHE A 415 7.59 -10.85 -18.89
N ASN A 416 8.32 -10.17 -18.00
CA ASN A 416 8.58 -10.59 -16.63
C ASN A 416 8.00 -9.59 -15.63
N GLN A 417 8.45 -8.34 -15.67
CA GLN A 417 7.97 -7.28 -14.79
C GLN A 417 7.89 -5.95 -15.54
N GLY A 418 7.06 -5.03 -15.05
CA GLY A 418 6.93 -3.70 -15.60
C GLY A 418 6.78 -2.62 -14.54
N LYS A 419 7.07 -1.39 -14.94
CA LYS A 419 6.87 -0.18 -14.15
C LYS A 419 6.20 0.89 -14.99
N ILE A 420 5.23 1.58 -14.42
CA ILE A 420 4.56 2.71 -15.05
C ILE A 420 5.05 4.02 -14.45
N PHE A 421 5.38 4.96 -15.31
CA PHE A 421 5.69 6.35 -14.98
C PHE A 421 4.45 7.22 -15.22
N LYS A 422 3.81 7.65 -14.12
CA LYS A 422 2.56 8.42 -14.19
C LYS A 422 2.39 9.38 -13.03
#